data_57c50fce60c9ed766dfc360376659fca
#
_entry.id   57c50fce60c9ed766dfc360376659fca
#
_cell.length_a   1.000
_cell.length_b   1.000
_cell.length_c   1.000
_cell.angle_alpha   90.00
_cell.angle_beta   90.00
_cell.angle_gamma   90.00
#
_symmetry.space_group_name_H-M   'P 1'
#
loop_
_entity.id
_entity.type
_entity.pdbx_description
1 polymer ?
#
loop_
_entity_poly.entity_id
_entity_poly.type
_entity_poly.pdbx_seq_one_letter_code
_entity_poly.pdbx_strand_id
1 'polypeptide(L)'
;FIIGNYILPRFLNNLKENIHNDVSINVSVSHEAIDDLLDKKIDIALVENYVANDDIVYREWMEDEIVIFSNQKLPARAKAEDLLSYKWVCRNPESNTRLIFKENLEKANFPDCDTFNVTSEVTSATTIVQTVLHSDKNTTPTVSIVSRNAIESLLKAGALYESRINNQKMTRKLYIAYRKDRKHDAFVENVVDYLLKMK
;
A
#
# COMPACT_ATOMS: atom_id res chain seq x y z
N PHE A 1 -3.25 -4.47 -4.28
CA PHE A 1 -2.00 -5.16 -4.68
C PHE A 1 -0.95 -5.22 -3.56
N ILE A 2 -0.81 -4.20 -2.72
CA ILE A 2 0.17 -4.19 -1.61
C ILE A 2 -0.13 -5.30 -0.59
N ILE A 3 -1.39 -5.46 -0.23
CA ILE A 3 -1.82 -6.49 0.72
C ILE A 3 -1.44 -7.88 0.20
N GLY A 4 -1.85 -8.23 -1.01
CA GLY A 4 -1.64 -9.57 -1.58
C GLY A 4 -0.17 -9.89 -1.85
N ASN A 5 0.63 -8.91 -2.25
CA ASN A 5 2.01 -9.13 -2.67
C ASN A 5 3.04 -9.00 -1.52
N TYR A 6 2.76 -8.20 -0.49
CA TYR A 6 3.78 -7.84 0.50
C TYR A 6 3.36 -8.05 1.95
N ILE A 7 2.06 -8.00 2.26
CA ILE A 7 1.58 -8.14 3.63
C ILE A 7 1.11 -9.57 3.89
N LEU A 8 0.13 -10.04 3.14
CA LEU A 8 -0.50 -11.34 3.34
C LEU A 8 0.48 -12.53 3.25
N PRO A 9 1.49 -12.57 2.36
CA PRO A 9 2.44 -13.68 2.30
C PRO A 9 3.18 -13.95 3.61
N ARG A 10 3.33 -12.94 4.47
CA ARG A 10 3.98 -13.08 5.80
C ARG A 10 3.17 -13.95 6.76
N PHE A 11 1.86 -14.06 6.55
CA PHE A 11 0.92 -14.73 7.45
C PHE A 11 0.28 -15.98 6.84
N LEU A 12 0.46 -16.18 5.54
CA LEU A 12 -0.30 -17.18 4.77
C LEU A 12 -0.13 -18.61 5.28
N ASN A 13 1.11 -19.02 5.58
CA ASN A 13 1.37 -20.37 6.09
C ASN A 13 0.69 -20.58 7.44
N ASN A 14 0.85 -19.63 8.36
CA ASN A 14 0.23 -19.71 9.68
C ASN A 14 -1.30 -19.61 9.60
N LEU A 15 -1.84 -18.84 8.66
CA LEU A 15 -3.27 -18.75 8.42
C LEU A 15 -3.83 -20.11 8.05
N LYS A 16 -3.24 -20.81 7.08
CA LYS A 16 -3.67 -22.15 6.66
C LYS A 16 -3.67 -23.15 7.81
N GLU A 17 -2.62 -23.15 8.63
CA GLU A 17 -2.51 -24.02 9.80
C GLU A 17 -3.59 -23.74 10.85
N ASN A 18 -3.92 -22.47 11.09
CA ASN A 18 -4.89 -22.07 12.11
C ASN A 18 -6.34 -22.30 11.72
N ILE A 19 -6.70 -22.15 10.45
CA ILE A 19 -8.08 -22.31 9.99
C ILE A 19 -8.41 -23.75 9.57
N HIS A 20 -7.41 -24.63 9.43
CA HIS A 20 -7.53 -26.03 9.03
C HIS A 20 -8.30 -26.25 7.71
N ASN A 21 -8.22 -25.29 6.81
CA ASN A 21 -8.89 -25.29 5.51
C ASN A 21 -7.92 -24.88 4.39
N ASP A 22 -8.22 -25.29 3.17
CA ASP A 22 -7.52 -24.80 2.02
C ASP A 22 -7.82 -23.32 1.78
N VAL A 23 -6.77 -22.56 1.46
CA VAL A 23 -6.84 -21.13 1.20
C VAL A 23 -6.51 -20.88 -0.25
N SER A 24 -7.44 -20.25 -0.97
CA SER A 24 -7.22 -19.70 -2.30
C SER A 24 -7.16 -18.18 -2.20
N ILE A 25 -6.15 -17.58 -2.82
CA ILE A 25 -5.96 -16.13 -2.81
C ILE A 25 -6.02 -15.62 -4.24
N ASN A 26 -6.89 -14.64 -4.46
CA ASN A 26 -6.93 -13.85 -5.67
C ASN A 26 -6.49 -12.42 -5.36
N VAL A 27 -5.66 -11.83 -6.23
CA VAL A 27 -5.16 -10.45 -6.07
C VAL A 27 -5.77 -9.58 -7.17
N SER A 28 -6.66 -8.69 -6.78
CA SER A 28 -7.36 -7.76 -7.65
C SER A 28 -7.40 -6.36 -7.04
N VAL A 29 -8.01 -5.41 -7.73
CA VAL A 29 -8.28 -4.08 -7.17
C VAL A 29 -9.46 -4.12 -6.20
N SER A 30 -9.54 -3.16 -5.26
CA SER A 30 -10.50 -3.22 -4.15
C SER A 30 -11.96 -3.35 -4.60
N HIS A 31 -12.38 -2.65 -5.65
CA HIS A 31 -13.77 -2.74 -6.11
C HIS A 31 -14.09 -4.13 -6.71
N GLU A 32 -13.19 -4.71 -7.48
CA GLU A 32 -13.37 -6.10 -8.00
C GLU A 32 -13.45 -7.12 -6.86
N ALA A 33 -12.62 -6.96 -5.82
CA ALA A 33 -12.69 -7.83 -4.65
C ALA A 33 -14.03 -7.70 -3.91
N ILE A 34 -14.62 -6.50 -3.84
CA ILE A 34 -15.95 -6.29 -3.26
C ILE A 34 -17.04 -6.92 -4.15
N ASP A 35 -16.95 -6.77 -5.47
CA ASP A 35 -17.87 -7.42 -6.41
C ASP A 35 -17.80 -8.95 -6.28
N ASP A 36 -16.60 -9.53 -6.15
CA ASP A 36 -16.43 -10.97 -5.94
C ASP A 36 -16.99 -11.44 -4.59
N LEU A 37 -16.97 -10.61 -3.53
CA LEU A 37 -17.68 -10.88 -2.28
C LEU A 37 -19.20 -10.93 -2.48
N LEU A 38 -19.77 -9.93 -3.16
CA LEU A 38 -21.20 -9.84 -3.42
C LEU A 38 -21.68 -11.01 -4.31
N ASP A 39 -20.88 -11.37 -5.29
CA ASP A 39 -21.11 -12.53 -6.18
C ASP A 39 -20.88 -13.89 -5.49
N LYS A 40 -20.48 -13.91 -4.22
CA LYS A 40 -20.17 -15.12 -3.43
C LYS A 40 -19.02 -15.98 -3.99
N LYS A 41 -18.12 -15.38 -4.76
CA LYS A 41 -16.93 -16.05 -5.30
C LYS A 41 -15.82 -16.17 -4.29
N ILE A 42 -15.76 -15.25 -3.31
CA ILE A 42 -14.82 -15.24 -2.20
C ILE A 42 -15.55 -15.06 -0.85
N ASP A 43 -14.92 -15.48 0.23
CA ASP A 43 -15.48 -15.39 1.58
C ASP A 43 -15.10 -14.10 2.29
N ILE A 44 -13.87 -13.63 2.08
CA ILE A 44 -13.27 -12.47 2.74
C ILE A 44 -12.43 -11.71 1.72
N ALA A 45 -12.50 -10.38 1.75
CA ALA A 45 -11.62 -9.50 1.01
C ALA A 45 -10.75 -8.67 1.95
N LEU A 46 -9.49 -8.46 1.57
CA LEU A 46 -8.58 -7.53 2.21
C LEU A 46 -8.38 -6.35 1.26
N VAL A 47 -8.83 -5.16 1.65
CA VAL A 47 -8.92 -4.01 0.74
C VAL A 47 -8.15 -2.79 1.26
N GLU A 48 -7.61 -2.04 0.31
CA GLU A 48 -6.84 -0.81 0.55
C GLU A 48 -7.74 0.44 0.60
N ASN A 49 -8.96 0.32 0.07
CA ASN A 49 -9.94 1.40 0.00
C ASN A 49 -11.28 0.92 0.56
N TYR A 50 -11.92 1.82 1.31
CA TYR A 50 -13.31 1.63 1.70
C TYR A 50 -14.21 1.87 0.48
N VAL A 51 -15.02 0.88 0.12
CA VAL A 51 -16.04 0.97 -0.93
C VAL A 51 -17.40 0.87 -0.25
N ALA A 52 -18.14 1.98 -0.18
CA ALA A 52 -19.43 2.01 0.50
C ALA A 52 -20.42 1.00 -0.10
N ASN A 53 -20.89 0.07 0.72
CA ASN A 53 -21.91 -0.92 0.36
C ASN A 53 -22.60 -1.45 1.61
N ASP A 54 -23.94 -1.40 1.63
CA ASP A 54 -24.75 -1.76 2.79
C ASP A 54 -24.74 -3.26 3.12
N ASP A 55 -24.39 -4.10 2.16
CA ASP A 55 -24.31 -5.57 2.30
C ASP A 55 -22.92 -6.05 2.74
N ILE A 56 -21.96 -5.14 2.90
CA ILE A 56 -20.59 -5.44 3.30
C ILE A 56 -20.30 -4.90 4.70
N VAL A 57 -19.69 -5.73 5.53
CA VAL A 57 -19.09 -5.35 6.82
C VAL A 57 -17.61 -5.09 6.61
N TYR A 58 -17.14 -3.94 7.09
CA TYR A 58 -15.73 -3.57 7.11
C TYR A 58 -15.18 -3.55 8.53
N ARG A 59 -14.02 -4.15 8.73
CA ARG A 59 -13.25 -4.10 9.98
C ARG A 59 -11.91 -3.45 9.69
N GLU A 60 -11.56 -2.40 10.41
CA GLU A 60 -10.21 -1.85 10.35
C GLU A 60 -9.19 -2.92 10.75
N TRP A 61 -8.22 -3.17 9.89
CA TRP A 61 -7.21 -4.21 10.10
C TRP A 61 -5.89 -3.64 10.56
N MET A 62 -5.23 -2.89 9.72
CA MET A 62 -3.94 -2.27 10.03
C MET A 62 -3.77 -0.93 9.32
N GLU A 63 -2.77 -0.18 9.78
CA GLU A 63 -2.32 1.04 9.14
C GLU A 63 -1.15 0.74 8.22
N ASP A 64 -1.17 1.30 7.01
CA ASP A 64 -0.11 1.21 6.02
C ASP A 64 0.50 2.58 5.80
N GLU A 65 1.83 2.69 5.96
CA GLU A 65 2.56 3.95 5.77
C GLU A 65 3.07 4.06 4.34
N ILE A 66 2.84 5.21 3.70
CA ILE A 66 3.41 5.57 2.41
C ILE A 66 4.66 6.42 2.66
N VAL A 67 5.76 6.07 2.02
CA VAL A 67 7.04 6.77 2.14
C VAL A 67 7.60 7.17 0.77
N ILE A 68 8.40 8.23 0.75
CA ILE A 68 9.26 8.57 -0.38
C ILE A 68 10.49 7.66 -0.26
N PHE A 69 10.99 7.14 -1.37
CA PHE A 69 12.16 6.28 -1.36
C PHE A 69 13.07 6.46 -2.57
N SER A 70 14.33 6.10 -2.39
CA SER A 70 15.37 6.11 -3.42
C SER A 70 16.40 5.01 -3.18
N ASN A 71 17.21 4.69 -4.18
CA ASN A 71 18.41 3.89 -4.03
C ASN A 71 19.64 4.72 -3.56
N GLN A 72 19.43 6.01 -3.32
CA GLN A 72 20.42 6.95 -2.75
C GLN A 72 19.93 7.43 -1.38
N LYS A 73 20.86 7.82 -0.53
CA LYS A 73 20.53 8.42 0.78
C LYS A 73 19.72 9.68 0.59
N LEU A 74 18.59 9.77 1.28
CA LEU A 74 17.73 10.93 1.35
C LEU A 74 17.75 11.51 2.76
N PRO A 75 17.44 12.81 2.95
CA PRO A 75 17.17 13.34 4.27
C PRO A 75 15.97 12.60 4.88
N ALA A 76 16.02 12.30 6.18
CA ALA A 76 14.91 11.63 6.85
C ALA A 76 13.58 12.38 6.70
N ARG A 77 13.67 13.71 6.56
CA ARG A 77 12.57 14.65 6.34
C ARG A 77 12.89 15.52 5.14
N ALA A 78 12.20 15.28 4.05
CA ALA A 78 12.35 16.08 2.83
C ALA A 78 11.69 17.45 3.01
N LYS A 79 12.38 18.49 2.52
CA LYS A 79 11.83 19.83 2.36
C LYS A 79 11.24 19.98 0.95
N ALA A 80 10.47 21.05 0.73
CA ALA A 80 9.91 21.35 -0.58
C ALA A 80 10.97 21.43 -1.68
N GLU A 81 12.12 22.04 -1.38
CA GLU A 81 13.25 22.18 -2.29
C GLU A 81 13.84 20.82 -2.70
N ASP A 82 13.91 19.88 -1.75
CA ASP A 82 14.38 18.52 -2.04
C ASP A 82 13.45 17.84 -3.05
N LEU A 83 12.13 17.90 -2.81
CA LEU A 83 11.12 17.27 -3.68
C LEU A 83 11.15 17.84 -5.10
N LEU A 84 11.35 19.16 -5.25
CA LEU A 84 11.47 19.82 -6.55
C LEU A 84 12.77 19.45 -7.29
N SER A 85 13.83 19.10 -6.55
CA SER A 85 15.13 18.76 -7.13
C SER A 85 15.21 17.33 -7.67
N TYR A 86 14.38 16.41 -7.18
CA TYR A 86 14.45 14.99 -7.52
C TYR A 86 13.87 14.66 -8.89
N LYS A 87 14.28 13.53 -9.45
CA LYS A 87 13.62 12.88 -10.59
C LYS A 87 12.55 11.94 -10.07
N TRP A 88 11.32 12.09 -10.52
CA TRP A 88 10.19 11.34 -10.03
C TRP A 88 9.74 10.25 -11.00
N VAL A 89 9.56 9.05 -10.48
CA VAL A 89 8.78 7.97 -11.09
C VAL A 89 7.41 7.95 -10.39
N CYS A 90 6.36 8.31 -11.11
CA CYS A 90 5.05 8.49 -10.50
C CYS A 90 4.11 7.30 -10.77
N ARG A 91 3.14 7.13 -9.88
CA ARG A 91 1.94 6.34 -10.16
C ARG A 91 0.99 7.16 -11.04
N ASN A 92 0.15 6.47 -11.80
CA ASN A 92 -0.96 7.10 -12.53
C ASN A 92 -1.84 7.95 -11.58
N PRO A 93 -2.50 9.01 -12.07
CA PRO A 93 -3.27 9.94 -11.25
C PRO A 93 -4.36 9.30 -10.40
N GLU A 94 -5.01 8.23 -10.88
CA GLU A 94 -6.09 7.52 -10.19
C GLU A 94 -5.59 6.61 -9.06
N SER A 95 -4.27 6.46 -8.92
CA SER A 95 -3.69 5.65 -7.87
C SER A 95 -4.00 6.23 -6.49
N ASN A 96 -4.60 5.42 -5.61
CA ASN A 96 -4.86 5.83 -4.23
C ASN A 96 -3.59 6.30 -3.50
N THR A 97 -2.45 5.68 -3.76
CA THR A 97 -1.15 6.09 -3.22
C THR A 97 -0.78 7.52 -3.65
N ARG A 98 -0.99 7.86 -4.95
CA ARG A 98 -0.74 9.22 -5.45
C ARG A 98 -1.72 10.24 -4.89
N LEU A 99 -2.98 9.90 -4.76
CA LEU A 99 -4.00 10.76 -4.14
C LEU A 99 -3.65 11.10 -2.69
N ILE A 100 -3.30 10.10 -1.88
CA ILE A 100 -2.86 10.30 -0.49
C ILE A 100 -1.62 11.20 -0.43
N PHE A 101 -0.66 11.00 -1.32
CA PHE A 101 0.53 11.84 -1.39
C PHE A 101 0.17 13.30 -1.69
N LYS A 102 -0.65 13.53 -2.71
CA LYS A 102 -1.12 14.88 -3.10
C LYS A 102 -1.83 15.58 -1.93
N GLU A 103 -2.76 14.91 -1.25
CA GLU A 103 -3.44 15.44 -0.08
C GLU A 103 -2.49 15.81 1.06
N ASN A 104 -1.45 15.01 1.28
CA ASN A 104 -0.46 15.29 2.34
C ASN A 104 0.49 16.43 1.97
N LEU A 105 0.84 16.57 0.69
CA LEU A 105 1.59 17.76 0.22
C LEU A 105 0.78 19.04 0.43
N GLU A 106 -0.50 19.02 0.09
CA GLU A 106 -1.40 20.17 0.29
C GLU A 106 -1.51 20.53 1.78
N LYS A 107 -1.77 19.55 2.66
CA LYS A 107 -1.82 19.77 4.12
C LYS A 107 -0.51 20.32 4.70
N ALA A 108 0.61 20.01 4.10
CA ALA A 108 1.93 20.47 4.51
C ALA A 108 2.32 21.82 3.90
N ASN A 109 1.49 22.42 3.05
CA ASN A 109 1.79 23.58 2.21
C ASN A 109 3.04 23.37 1.33
N PHE A 110 3.19 22.16 0.80
CA PHE A 110 4.24 21.81 -0.16
C PHE A 110 3.75 22.02 -1.60
N PRO A 111 4.66 22.16 -2.57
CA PRO A 111 4.30 22.21 -3.99
C PRO A 111 3.50 20.96 -4.40
N ASP A 112 2.53 21.14 -5.32
CA ASP A 112 1.78 20.03 -5.89
C ASP A 112 2.72 19.09 -6.67
N CYS A 113 2.51 17.79 -6.52
CA CYS A 113 3.31 16.77 -7.22
C CYS A 113 3.21 16.87 -8.76
N ASP A 114 2.21 17.57 -9.30
CA ASP A 114 2.09 17.84 -10.72
C ASP A 114 3.15 18.86 -11.21
N THR A 115 3.81 19.57 -10.29
CA THR A 115 4.94 20.48 -10.60
C THR A 115 6.31 19.81 -10.52
N PHE A 116 6.38 18.57 -10.13
CA PHE A 116 7.63 17.83 -9.96
C PHE A 116 8.23 17.40 -11.31
N ASN A 117 9.55 17.14 -11.31
CA ASN A 117 10.24 16.62 -12.49
C ASN A 117 9.91 15.13 -12.69
N VAL A 118 8.75 14.84 -13.28
CA VAL A 118 8.29 13.48 -13.56
C VAL A 118 8.98 12.93 -14.81
N THR A 119 9.78 11.90 -14.65
CA THR A 119 10.51 11.24 -15.74
C THR A 119 9.75 10.08 -16.35
N SER A 120 8.86 9.45 -15.57
CA SER A 120 7.99 8.36 -16.04
C SER A 120 6.77 8.19 -15.16
N GLU A 121 5.71 7.64 -15.76
CA GLU A 121 4.48 7.26 -15.07
C GLU A 121 4.26 5.75 -15.21
N VAL A 122 3.96 5.08 -14.10
CA VAL A 122 3.88 3.62 -14.02
C VAL A 122 2.67 3.19 -13.21
N THR A 123 1.97 2.16 -13.67
CA THR A 123 0.77 1.63 -12.99
C THR A 123 1.05 0.61 -11.91
N SER A 124 2.20 -0.08 -11.95
CA SER A 124 2.57 -1.15 -11.02
C SER A 124 3.51 -0.67 -9.92
N ALA A 125 3.17 -0.96 -8.66
CA ALA A 125 4.06 -0.68 -7.51
C ALA A 125 5.38 -1.45 -7.60
N THR A 126 5.35 -2.70 -8.06
CA THR A 126 6.57 -3.51 -8.24
C THR A 126 7.49 -2.89 -9.30
N THR A 127 6.92 -2.44 -10.42
CA THR A 127 7.72 -1.77 -11.46
C THR A 127 8.37 -0.49 -10.92
N ILE A 128 7.66 0.30 -10.12
CA ILE A 128 8.21 1.50 -9.47
C ILE A 128 9.40 1.14 -8.59
N VAL A 129 9.26 0.14 -7.71
CA VAL A 129 10.34 -0.28 -6.83
C VAL A 129 11.57 -0.70 -7.62
N GLN A 130 11.39 -1.51 -8.68
CA GLN A 130 12.49 -1.95 -9.52
C GLN A 130 13.12 -0.79 -10.32
N THR A 131 12.32 0.13 -10.84
CA THR A 131 12.84 1.30 -11.57
C THR A 131 13.72 2.18 -10.68
N VAL A 132 13.29 2.47 -9.47
CA VAL A 132 14.08 3.25 -8.50
C VAL A 132 15.32 2.48 -8.05
N LEU A 133 15.20 1.18 -7.76
CA LEU A 133 16.31 0.33 -7.33
C LEU A 133 17.44 0.31 -8.36
N HIS A 134 17.12 0.26 -9.64
CA HIS A 134 18.06 0.21 -10.76
C HIS A 134 18.43 1.58 -11.35
N SER A 135 17.99 2.68 -10.74
CA SER A 135 18.36 4.01 -11.20
C SER A 135 19.84 4.32 -10.97
N ASP A 136 20.40 5.23 -11.79
CA ASP A 136 21.80 5.64 -11.68
C ASP A 136 22.04 6.41 -10.36
N LYS A 137 22.98 5.91 -9.57
CA LYS A 137 23.35 6.51 -8.26
C LYS A 137 24.27 7.74 -8.39
N ASN A 138 24.80 8.01 -9.57
CA ASN A 138 25.76 9.10 -9.80
C ASN A 138 25.09 10.39 -10.31
N THR A 139 23.77 10.39 -10.42
CA THR A 139 22.99 11.55 -10.86
C THR A 139 22.07 12.03 -9.75
N THR A 140 21.26 13.05 -10.05
CA THR A 140 20.16 13.48 -9.17
C THR A 140 19.32 12.29 -8.74
N PRO A 141 18.97 12.15 -7.44
CA PRO A 141 18.20 11.02 -6.96
C PRO A 141 16.90 10.80 -7.73
N THR A 142 16.70 9.56 -8.16
CA THR A 142 15.40 9.10 -8.65
C THR A 142 14.60 8.62 -7.45
N VAL A 143 13.40 9.16 -7.31
CA VAL A 143 12.52 8.89 -6.17
C VAL A 143 11.13 8.47 -6.63
N SER A 144 10.41 7.83 -5.75
CA SER A 144 8.98 7.58 -5.88
C SER A 144 8.33 7.45 -4.51
N ILE A 145 7.04 7.16 -4.50
CA ILE A 145 6.26 6.86 -3.31
C ILE A 145 5.73 5.42 -3.37
N VAL A 146 5.75 4.75 -2.24
CA VAL A 146 5.24 3.38 -2.11
C VAL A 146 4.83 3.08 -0.67
N SER A 147 4.02 2.05 -0.46
CA SER A 147 3.84 1.45 0.86
C SER A 147 5.19 0.99 1.41
N ARG A 148 5.50 1.38 2.63
CA ARG A 148 6.72 0.98 3.33
C ARG A 148 6.85 -0.55 3.41
N ASN A 149 5.72 -1.25 3.48
CA ASN A 149 5.67 -2.72 3.47
C ASN A 149 6.29 -3.33 2.20
N ALA A 150 6.16 -2.65 1.05
CA ALA A 150 6.70 -3.13 -0.22
C ALA A 150 8.23 -3.10 -0.31
N ILE A 151 8.87 -2.27 0.50
CA ILE A 151 10.33 -2.05 0.45
C ILE A 151 11.03 -2.38 1.77
N GLU A 152 10.34 -2.91 2.76
CA GLU A 152 10.89 -3.14 4.09
C GLU A 152 12.18 -3.99 4.07
N SER A 153 12.21 -5.07 3.29
CA SER A 153 13.39 -5.92 3.15
C SER A 153 14.56 -5.19 2.49
N LEU A 154 14.28 -4.34 1.51
CA LEU A 154 15.29 -3.55 0.80
C LEU A 154 15.83 -2.40 1.67
N LEU A 155 15.00 -1.82 2.52
CA LEU A 155 15.44 -0.85 3.55
C LEU A 155 16.36 -1.52 4.56
N LYS A 156 16.00 -2.70 5.09
CA LYS A 156 16.81 -3.47 6.03
C LYS A 156 18.15 -3.89 5.42
N ALA A 157 18.16 -4.19 4.13
CA ALA A 157 19.38 -4.55 3.39
C ALA A 157 20.25 -3.34 3.00
N GLY A 158 19.78 -2.10 3.23
CA GLY A 158 20.48 -0.87 2.81
C GLY A 158 20.52 -0.65 1.31
N ALA A 159 19.65 -1.34 0.55
CA ALA A 159 19.52 -1.17 -0.90
C ALA A 159 18.65 0.03 -1.28
N LEU A 160 17.72 0.39 -0.42
CA LEU A 160 16.85 1.56 -0.54
C LEU A 160 16.89 2.39 0.73
N TYR A 161 16.54 3.66 0.61
CA TYR A 161 16.44 4.65 1.69
C TYR A 161 15.08 5.32 1.64
N GLU A 162 14.52 5.61 2.80
CA GLU A 162 13.21 6.25 2.92
C GLU A 162 13.32 7.71 3.40
N SER A 163 12.33 8.50 3.04
CA SER A 163 12.15 9.88 3.47
C SER A 163 10.66 10.18 3.70
N ARG A 164 10.39 11.16 4.53
CA ARG A 164 9.03 11.63 4.82
C ARG A 164 8.92 13.12 4.58
N ILE A 165 7.73 13.59 4.25
CA ILE A 165 7.45 15.02 4.22
C ILE A 165 7.18 15.51 5.64
N ASN A 166 7.94 16.49 6.12
CA ASN A 166 7.83 17.02 7.49
C ASN A 166 7.88 15.92 8.58
N ASN A 167 7.16 16.16 9.68
CA ASN A 167 7.00 15.24 10.80
C ASN A 167 5.78 14.33 10.67
N GLN A 168 5.05 14.40 9.56
CA GLN A 168 3.78 13.73 9.39
C GLN A 168 3.95 12.43 8.61
N LYS A 169 3.40 11.34 9.15
CA LYS A 169 3.30 10.09 8.43
C LYS A 169 2.14 10.16 7.45
N MET A 170 2.37 9.74 6.23
CA MET A 170 1.31 9.52 5.24
C MET A 170 0.78 8.11 5.43
N THR A 171 -0.39 7.98 6.02
CA THR A 171 -0.95 6.66 6.33
C THR A 171 -2.30 6.45 5.68
N ARG A 172 -2.63 5.19 5.46
CA ARG A 172 -3.97 4.73 5.09
C ARG A 172 -4.37 3.54 5.92
N LYS A 173 -5.67 3.35 6.08
CA LYS A 173 -6.22 2.18 6.74
C LYS A 173 -6.44 1.07 5.72
N LEU A 174 -6.10 -0.15 6.11
CA LEU A 174 -6.44 -1.36 5.40
C LEU A 174 -7.60 -2.04 6.13
N TYR A 175 -8.48 -2.70 5.37
CA TYR A 175 -9.71 -3.25 5.90
C TYR A 175 -9.84 -4.74 5.57
N ILE A 176 -10.47 -5.46 6.50
CA ILE A 176 -11.05 -6.79 6.26
C ILE A 176 -12.51 -6.57 5.93
N ALA A 177 -12.96 -7.09 4.80
CA ALA A 177 -14.34 -6.98 4.33
C ALA A 177 -14.96 -8.36 4.13
N TYR A 178 -16.22 -8.51 4.50
CA TYR A 178 -17.02 -9.71 4.30
C TYR A 178 -18.50 -9.37 4.19
N ARG A 179 -19.28 -10.27 3.61
CA ARG A 179 -20.72 -10.03 3.47
C ARG A 179 -21.43 -9.97 4.83
N LYS A 180 -22.39 -9.09 4.94
CA LYS A 180 -23.20 -8.87 6.15
C LYS A 180 -24.01 -10.10 6.53
N ASP A 181 -24.48 -10.89 5.56
CA ASP A 181 -25.20 -12.16 5.80
C ASP A 181 -24.32 -13.25 6.42
N ARG A 182 -22.98 -13.08 6.37
CA ARG A 182 -21.99 -13.97 6.99
C ARG A 182 -21.43 -13.44 8.32
N LYS A 183 -22.03 -12.39 8.89
CA LYS A 183 -21.53 -11.76 10.13
C LYS A 183 -21.42 -12.71 11.32
N HIS A 184 -22.27 -13.73 11.38
CA HIS A 184 -22.28 -14.74 12.45
C HIS A 184 -21.83 -16.12 11.97
N ASP A 185 -21.18 -16.20 10.83
CA ASP A 185 -20.60 -17.42 10.32
C ASP A 185 -19.29 -17.72 11.09
N ALA A 186 -19.24 -18.87 11.76
CA ALA A 186 -18.11 -19.23 12.62
C ALA A 186 -16.77 -19.30 11.87
N PHE A 187 -16.78 -19.71 10.60
CA PHE A 187 -15.58 -19.73 9.76
C PHE A 187 -15.07 -18.31 9.49
N VAL A 188 -15.96 -17.41 9.07
CA VAL A 188 -15.61 -16.01 8.78
C VAL A 188 -15.12 -15.32 10.06
N GLU A 189 -15.83 -15.49 11.19
CA GLU A 189 -15.41 -14.93 12.48
C GLU A 189 -14.01 -15.41 12.87
N ASN A 190 -13.73 -16.71 12.75
CA ASN A 190 -12.43 -17.28 13.10
C ASN A 190 -11.29 -16.70 12.25
N VAL A 191 -11.48 -16.57 10.94
CA VAL A 191 -10.49 -15.98 10.02
C VAL A 191 -10.29 -14.50 10.31
N VAL A 192 -11.35 -13.74 10.51
CA VAL A 192 -11.30 -12.31 10.84
C VAL A 192 -10.57 -12.09 12.15
N ASP A 193 -10.88 -12.85 13.19
CA ASP A 193 -10.21 -12.76 14.50
C ASP A 193 -8.73 -13.10 14.40
N TYR A 194 -8.37 -14.10 13.60
CA TYR A 194 -6.98 -14.42 13.32
C TYR A 194 -6.26 -13.25 12.66
N LEU A 195 -6.82 -12.69 11.58
CA LEU A 195 -6.22 -11.56 10.86
C LEU A 195 -6.09 -10.31 11.75
N LEU A 196 -7.07 -10.03 12.61
CA LEU A 196 -7.02 -8.89 13.54
C LEU A 196 -5.91 -9.01 14.59
N LYS A 197 -5.46 -10.22 14.91
CA LYS A 197 -4.33 -10.47 15.82
C LYS A 197 -2.97 -10.29 15.12
N MET A 198 -2.95 -10.39 13.79
CA MET A 198 -1.77 -10.21 12.94
C MET A 198 -1.61 -8.73 12.56
N LYS A 199 -0.87 -7.98 13.37
CA LYS A 199 -0.59 -6.54 13.16
C LYS A 199 0.91 -6.28 13.08
#